data_c2bf7aaff86982ffe5b1477f2687a2c0
#
_entry.id   c2bf7aaff86982ffe5b1477f2687a2c0
#
_cell.length_a   1.000
_cell.length_b   1.000
_cell.length_c   1.000
_cell.angle_alpha   90.00
_cell.angle_beta   90.00
_cell.angle_gamma   90.00
#
_symmetry.space_group_name_H-M   'P 1'
#
loop_
_entity.id
_entity.type
_entity.pdbx_description
1 polymer ?
#
loop_
_entity_poly.entity_id
_entity_poly.type
_entity_poly.pdbx_seq_one_letter_code
_entity_poly.pdbx_strand_id
1 'polypeptide(L)'
;MKKMMMMAVLAIVAMTASAQNTLRDNGTFTLQPKVGLGIGYLSGDWTMPAGVDRKSRVGVVAGVEGEYYVNEWFSAALGVNYAQQGWKFDGGGSKVTTKLDYLNLPITGNFYVAQGLALKTGVQFGFLLSAKEESTDVKDAFESLNVSIPIGISYEISNFILDARYNLSLTKANKNSTSDNKWRSDLIQITVGYKFEL
;
A
#
# COMPACT_ATOMS: atom_id res chain seq x y z
N MET A 1 21.76 1.86 -0.99
CA MET A 1 20.34 1.62 -1.27
C MET A 1 20.12 0.71 -2.49
N LYS A 2 20.68 0.98 -3.69
CA LYS A 2 20.52 0.09 -4.88
C LYS A 2 20.99 -1.37 -4.66
N LYS A 3 22.10 -1.57 -3.92
CA LYS A 3 22.63 -2.91 -3.62
C LYS A 3 21.73 -3.72 -2.66
N MET A 4 21.06 -3.06 -1.69
CA MET A 4 20.11 -3.73 -0.80
C MET A 4 18.81 -4.14 -1.52
N MET A 5 18.33 -3.29 -2.44
CA MET A 5 17.18 -3.66 -3.29
C MET A 5 17.50 -4.84 -4.21
N MET A 6 18.69 -4.88 -4.82
CA MET A 6 19.12 -6.03 -5.63
C MET A 6 19.26 -7.31 -4.80
N MET A 7 19.77 -7.24 -3.58
CA MET A 7 19.86 -8.40 -2.69
C MET A 7 18.48 -8.92 -2.27
N ALA A 8 17.51 -8.03 -2.01
CA ALA A 8 16.13 -8.43 -1.71
C ALA A 8 15.46 -9.12 -2.91
N VAL A 9 15.66 -8.60 -4.13
CA VAL A 9 15.15 -9.23 -5.37
C VAL A 9 15.81 -10.56 -5.63
N LEU A 10 17.14 -10.68 -5.43
CA LEU A 10 17.87 -11.95 -5.58
C LEU A 10 17.47 -12.99 -4.51
N ALA A 11 17.17 -12.57 -3.29
CA ALA A 11 16.68 -13.47 -2.23
C ALA A 11 15.29 -14.03 -2.59
N ILE A 12 14.41 -13.23 -3.21
CA ILE A 12 13.09 -13.67 -3.69
C ILE A 12 13.26 -14.69 -4.82
N VAL A 13 14.18 -14.47 -5.76
CA VAL A 13 14.46 -15.40 -6.88
C VAL A 13 15.09 -16.71 -6.38
N ALA A 14 15.92 -16.69 -5.35
CA ALA A 14 16.54 -17.89 -4.80
C ALA A 14 15.54 -18.79 -4.02
N MET A 15 14.43 -18.27 -3.55
CA MET A 15 13.37 -19.01 -2.85
C MET A 15 12.45 -19.81 -3.79
N THR A 16 12.53 -19.60 -5.11
CA THR A 16 11.69 -20.30 -6.10
C THR A 16 12.01 -21.78 -6.27
N ALA A 17 13.14 -22.25 -5.76
CA ALA A 17 13.61 -23.63 -5.97
C ALA A 17 12.96 -24.70 -5.08
N SER A 18 12.12 -24.33 -4.11
CA SER A 18 11.50 -25.26 -3.13
C SER A 18 9.99 -25.03 -2.94
N ALA A 19 9.32 -24.30 -3.85
CA ALA A 19 7.89 -24.02 -3.70
C ALA A 19 7.09 -25.31 -3.94
N GLN A 20 6.49 -25.82 -2.88
CA GLN A 20 5.39 -26.78 -2.99
C GLN A 20 4.26 -26.13 -3.80
N ASN A 21 3.45 -26.96 -4.48
CA ASN A 21 2.39 -26.53 -5.37
C ASN A 21 1.44 -25.54 -4.65
N THR A 22 1.55 -24.26 -4.95
CA THR A 22 0.72 -23.18 -4.37
C THR A 22 -0.43 -22.79 -5.30
N LEU A 23 -0.58 -23.49 -6.43
CA LEU A 23 -1.75 -23.34 -7.31
C LEU A 23 -2.97 -23.88 -6.59
N ARG A 24 -3.97 -23.02 -6.43
CA ARG A 24 -5.23 -23.38 -5.80
C ARG A 24 -6.26 -23.74 -6.86
N ASP A 25 -7.18 -24.66 -6.51
CA ASP A 25 -8.25 -25.09 -7.39
C ASP A 25 -9.22 -23.94 -7.69
N ASN A 26 -9.86 -24.02 -8.83
CA ASN A 26 -10.93 -23.10 -9.20
C ASN A 26 -12.06 -23.16 -8.16
N GLY A 27 -12.55 -22.00 -7.77
CA GLY A 27 -13.60 -21.88 -6.77
C GLY A 27 -13.10 -21.85 -5.33
N THR A 28 -11.79 -22.00 -5.08
CA THR A 28 -11.21 -21.85 -3.74
C THR A 28 -11.40 -20.42 -3.24
N PHE A 29 -11.81 -20.30 -1.99
CA PHE A 29 -11.83 -19.03 -1.27
C PHE A 29 -10.79 -19.04 -0.15
N THR A 30 -10.03 -17.96 -0.03
CA THR A 30 -9.05 -17.81 1.05
C THR A 30 -9.26 -16.54 1.83
N LEU A 31 -8.93 -16.57 3.12
CA LEU A 31 -8.90 -15.41 4.01
C LEU A 31 -7.47 -15.16 4.45
N GLN A 32 -6.99 -13.93 4.29
CA GLN A 32 -5.61 -13.54 4.54
C GLN A 32 -5.53 -12.38 5.53
N PRO A 33 -5.38 -12.60 6.84
CA PRO A 33 -4.87 -11.57 7.73
C PRO A 33 -3.44 -11.20 7.34
N LYS A 34 -3.13 -9.90 7.42
CA LYS A 34 -1.82 -9.36 7.05
C LYS A 34 -1.42 -8.17 7.91
N VAL A 35 -0.13 -8.01 8.10
CA VAL A 35 0.47 -6.89 8.81
C VAL A 35 1.79 -6.51 8.15
N GLY A 36 2.18 -5.25 8.24
CA GLY A 36 3.43 -4.78 7.67
C GLY A 36 3.65 -3.29 7.86
N LEU A 37 4.49 -2.74 7.00
CA LEU A 37 4.90 -1.35 7.03
C LEU A 37 4.44 -0.63 5.76
N GLY A 38 4.05 0.63 5.94
CA GLY A 38 3.75 1.56 4.88
C GLY A 38 4.72 2.74 4.90
N ILE A 39 5.14 3.18 3.72
CA ILE A 39 5.93 4.39 3.52
C ILE A 39 5.04 5.37 2.77
N GLY A 40 4.45 6.30 3.52
CA GLY A 40 3.62 7.36 2.98
C GLY A 40 4.47 8.52 2.51
N TYR A 41 4.11 9.11 1.39
CA TYR A 41 4.74 10.32 0.90
C TYR A 41 3.76 11.19 0.11
N LEU A 42 4.09 12.46 0.06
CA LEU A 42 3.33 13.45 -0.69
C LEU A 42 3.84 13.49 -2.13
N SER A 43 2.96 13.31 -3.09
CA SER A 43 3.24 13.46 -4.52
C SER A 43 2.42 14.60 -5.13
N GLY A 44 2.81 15.07 -6.31
CA GLY A 44 2.12 16.12 -7.06
C GLY A 44 3.04 17.26 -7.47
N ASP A 45 2.51 18.14 -8.32
CA ASP A 45 3.21 19.30 -8.87
C ASP A 45 3.13 20.47 -7.88
N TRP A 46 4.16 20.62 -7.09
CA TRP A 46 4.31 21.72 -6.15
C TRP A 46 5.77 22.10 -5.99
N THR A 47 6.05 23.38 -6.15
CA THR A 47 7.39 23.92 -5.94
C THR A 47 7.59 24.18 -4.44
N MET A 48 8.55 23.48 -3.84
CA MET A 48 8.92 23.70 -2.45
C MET A 48 9.58 25.05 -2.26
N PRO A 49 9.29 25.77 -1.19
CA PRO A 49 10.10 26.92 -0.78
C PRO A 49 11.57 26.49 -0.58
N ALA A 50 12.50 27.38 -0.92
CA ALA A 50 13.92 27.11 -0.72
C ALA A 50 14.23 26.78 0.76
N GLY A 51 14.97 25.69 0.98
CA GLY A 51 15.38 25.26 2.34
C GLY A 51 14.34 24.39 3.10
N VAL A 52 13.29 23.91 2.42
CA VAL A 52 12.34 22.93 2.99
C VAL A 52 12.48 21.59 2.30
N ASP A 53 12.81 20.55 3.05
CA ASP A 53 12.91 19.17 2.60
C ASP A 53 11.64 18.40 2.92
N ARG A 54 11.14 17.64 1.93
CA ARG A 54 10.03 16.72 2.09
C ARG A 54 10.55 15.32 2.37
N LYS A 55 10.08 14.70 3.46
CA LYS A 55 10.46 13.34 3.85
C LYS A 55 9.23 12.46 3.95
N SER A 56 9.39 11.19 3.61
CA SER A 56 8.37 10.16 3.79
C SER A 56 8.16 9.85 5.28
N ARG A 57 6.96 9.34 5.60
CA ARG A 57 6.64 8.81 6.92
C ARG A 57 6.46 7.31 6.84
N VAL A 58 7.10 6.57 7.73
CA VAL A 58 6.86 5.14 7.93
C VAL A 58 5.71 4.98 8.92
N GLY A 59 4.78 4.10 8.60
CA GLY A 59 3.63 3.75 9.44
C GLY A 59 3.34 2.26 9.40
N VAL A 60 2.35 1.82 10.15
CA VAL A 60 1.89 0.43 10.21
C VAL A 60 0.74 0.25 9.21
N VAL A 61 0.72 -0.92 8.57
CA VAL A 61 -0.42 -1.41 7.77
C VAL A 61 -0.85 -2.73 8.35
N ALA A 62 -2.16 -2.88 8.63
CA ALA A 62 -2.72 -4.14 9.11
C ALA A 62 -4.13 -4.31 8.54
N GLY A 63 -4.52 -5.56 8.26
CA GLY A 63 -5.85 -5.81 7.71
C GLY A 63 -6.10 -7.26 7.35
N VAL A 64 -7.19 -7.47 6.63
CA VAL A 64 -7.62 -8.76 6.14
C VAL A 64 -8.03 -8.64 4.67
N GLU A 65 -7.72 -9.66 3.87
CA GLU A 65 -8.09 -9.75 2.45
C GLU A 65 -8.73 -11.12 2.20
N GLY A 66 -9.93 -11.13 1.61
CA GLY A 66 -10.58 -12.32 1.08
C GLY A 66 -10.26 -12.44 -0.40
N GLU A 67 -9.88 -13.62 -0.86
CA GLU A 67 -9.49 -13.87 -2.26
C GLU A 67 -10.24 -15.09 -2.79
N TYR A 68 -10.83 -14.95 -3.96
CA TYR A 68 -11.55 -15.98 -4.68
C TYR A 68 -10.80 -16.35 -5.96
N TYR A 69 -10.44 -17.62 -6.12
CA TYR A 69 -9.73 -18.15 -7.29
C TYR A 69 -10.70 -18.48 -8.39
N VAL A 70 -10.71 -17.66 -9.45
CA VAL A 70 -11.55 -17.86 -10.63
C VAL A 70 -10.98 -18.98 -11.50
N ASN A 71 -9.66 -19.04 -11.60
CA ASN A 71 -8.89 -20.08 -12.28
C ASN A 71 -7.43 -20.08 -11.78
N GLU A 72 -6.61 -20.95 -12.33
CA GLU A 72 -5.19 -21.14 -11.91
C GLU A 72 -4.32 -19.88 -12.05
N TRP A 73 -4.65 -18.98 -12.96
CA TRP A 73 -3.85 -17.79 -13.25
C TRP A 73 -4.49 -16.47 -12.79
N PHE A 74 -5.77 -16.49 -12.33
CA PHE A 74 -6.49 -15.28 -11.93
C PHE A 74 -7.34 -15.49 -10.70
N SER A 75 -7.25 -14.55 -9.77
CA SER A 75 -8.16 -14.42 -8.63
C SER A 75 -8.65 -12.98 -8.47
N ALA A 76 -9.78 -12.82 -7.82
CA ALA A 76 -10.32 -11.54 -7.38
C ALA A 76 -10.23 -11.44 -5.87
N ALA A 77 -9.80 -10.30 -5.35
CA ALA A 77 -9.66 -10.09 -3.92
C ALA A 77 -10.33 -8.79 -3.46
N LEU A 78 -10.90 -8.84 -2.26
CA LEU A 78 -11.48 -7.71 -1.55
C LEU A 78 -10.86 -7.66 -0.15
N GLY A 79 -10.40 -6.49 0.27
CA GLY A 79 -9.76 -6.32 1.56
C GLY A 79 -10.31 -5.17 2.40
N VAL A 80 -9.97 -5.20 3.67
CA VAL A 80 -10.11 -4.09 4.61
C VAL A 80 -8.78 -3.91 5.32
N ASN A 81 -8.14 -2.74 5.16
CA ASN A 81 -6.83 -2.47 5.73
C ASN A 81 -6.83 -1.13 6.46
N TYR A 82 -6.35 -1.11 7.69
CA TYR A 82 -5.92 0.11 8.35
C TYR A 82 -4.50 0.46 7.89
N ALA A 83 -4.24 1.71 7.53
CA ALA A 83 -2.93 2.17 7.12
C ALA A 83 -2.60 3.54 7.70
N GLN A 84 -1.46 3.63 8.35
CA GLN A 84 -0.87 4.88 8.77
C GLN A 84 -0.02 5.45 7.65
N GLN A 85 -0.38 6.63 7.17
CA GLN A 85 0.28 7.36 6.09
C GLN A 85 0.73 8.74 6.57
N GLY A 86 1.25 9.53 5.64
CA GLY A 86 1.62 10.91 5.88
C GLY A 86 3.03 11.23 5.41
N TRP A 87 3.51 12.40 5.81
CA TRP A 87 4.82 12.94 5.41
C TRP A 87 5.38 13.83 6.49
N LYS A 88 6.61 14.27 6.29
CA LYS A 88 7.32 15.22 7.17
C LYS A 88 7.90 16.34 6.32
N PHE A 89 7.80 17.55 6.82
CA PHE A 89 8.55 18.69 6.33
C PHE A 89 9.68 19.03 7.31
N ASP A 90 10.88 19.28 6.79
CA ASP A 90 12.06 19.63 7.56
C ASP A 90 12.66 20.89 6.93
N GLY A 91 12.62 22.02 7.60
CA GLY A 91 13.14 23.28 7.09
C GLY A 91 13.10 24.41 8.11
N GLY A 92 14.05 25.35 8.01
CA GLY A 92 14.10 26.53 8.88
C GLY A 92 14.28 26.22 10.37
N GLY A 93 14.82 25.04 10.73
CA GLY A 93 14.97 24.62 12.14
C GLY A 93 13.70 24.00 12.74
N SER A 94 12.60 23.92 11.98
CA SER A 94 11.35 23.31 12.42
C SER A 94 11.05 22.04 11.65
N LYS A 95 10.51 21.02 12.35
CA LYS A 95 10.03 19.77 11.75
C LYS A 95 8.53 19.69 11.96
N VAL A 96 7.78 19.51 10.89
CA VAL A 96 6.33 19.34 10.94
C VAL A 96 5.97 17.96 10.40
N THR A 97 5.24 17.17 11.19
CA THR A 97 4.83 15.82 10.82
C THR A 97 3.32 15.78 10.63
N THR A 98 2.89 15.48 9.42
CA THR A 98 1.48 15.22 9.10
C THR A 98 1.23 13.71 9.17
N LYS A 99 0.27 13.32 10.00
CA LYS A 99 -0.15 11.92 10.23
C LYS A 99 -1.56 11.75 9.68
N LEU A 100 -1.74 10.79 8.79
CA LEU A 100 -3.02 10.45 8.18
C LEU A 100 -3.28 8.97 8.42
N ASP A 101 -4.42 8.66 9.03
CA ASP A 101 -4.83 7.29 9.27
C ASP A 101 -6.03 6.98 8.38
N TYR A 102 -5.91 5.95 7.56
CA TYR A 102 -6.92 5.54 6.60
C TYR A 102 -7.45 4.14 6.87
N LEU A 103 -8.75 3.98 6.63
CA LEU A 103 -9.37 2.67 6.39
C LEU A 103 -9.48 2.47 4.89
N ASN A 104 -8.74 1.52 4.35
CA ASN A 104 -8.66 1.24 2.92
C ASN A 104 -9.45 -0.02 2.57
N LEU A 105 -10.23 0.07 1.49
CA LEU A 105 -10.97 -1.01 0.88
C LEU A 105 -10.39 -1.30 -0.53
N PRO A 106 -9.35 -2.13 -0.67
CA PRO A 106 -8.83 -2.55 -1.95
C PRO A 106 -9.74 -3.61 -2.58
N ILE A 107 -10.01 -3.44 -3.88
CA ILE A 107 -10.60 -4.44 -4.77
C ILE A 107 -9.55 -4.72 -5.83
N THR A 108 -8.98 -5.92 -5.85
CA THR A 108 -7.84 -6.24 -6.73
C THR A 108 -8.10 -7.49 -7.54
N GLY A 109 -7.57 -7.51 -8.77
CA GLY A 109 -7.30 -8.72 -9.54
C GLY A 109 -5.86 -9.13 -9.32
N ASN A 110 -5.64 -10.41 -9.07
CA ASN A 110 -4.32 -11.00 -8.90
C ASN A 110 -4.07 -11.93 -10.08
N PHE A 111 -2.96 -11.71 -10.78
CA PHE A 111 -2.56 -12.46 -11.97
C PHE A 111 -1.34 -13.30 -11.62
N TYR A 112 -1.53 -14.61 -11.50
CA TYR A 112 -0.48 -15.57 -11.17
C TYR A 112 0.36 -15.85 -12.42
N VAL A 113 1.57 -15.28 -12.48
CA VAL A 113 2.49 -15.37 -13.61
C VAL A 113 3.49 -16.52 -13.47
N ALA A 114 3.66 -17.01 -12.26
CA ALA A 114 4.42 -18.21 -11.93
C ALA A 114 3.87 -18.78 -10.61
N GLN A 115 4.31 -19.97 -10.24
CA GLN A 115 3.91 -20.63 -9.01
C GLN A 115 4.19 -19.74 -7.80
N GLY A 116 3.14 -19.38 -7.08
CA GLY A 116 3.19 -18.47 -5.92
C GLY A 116 3.43 -17.00 -6.24
N LEU A 117 3.77 -16.63 -7.49
CA LEU A 117 4.07 -15.26 -7.87
C LEU A 117 2.88 -14.61 -8.57
N ALA A 118 2.32 -13.57 -7.98
CA ALA A 118 1.20 -12.83 -8.57
C ALA A 118 1.52 -11.34 -8.76
N LEU A 119 1.08 -10.80 -9.88
CA LEU A 119 0.96 -9.37 -10.12
C LEU A 119 -0.44 -8.93 -9.68
N LYS A 120 -0.52 -7.80 -9.00
CA LYS A 120 -1.78 -7.30 -8.42
C LYS A 120 -2.07 -5.91 -8.91
N THR A 121 -3.32 -5.66 -9.31
CA THR A 121 -3.80 -4.32 -9.63
C THR A 121 -5.30 -4.22 -9.38
N GLY A 122 -5.83 -2.99 -9.35
CA GLY A 122 -7.26 -2.78 -9.12
C GLY A 122 -7.58 -1.36 -8.71
N VAL A 123 -8.55 -1.21 -7.84
CA VAL A 123 -8.95 0.07 -7.26
C VAL A 123 -9.00 -0.03 -5.74
N GLN A 124 -8.62 1.05 -5.05
CA GLN A 124 -8.70 1.12 -3.60
C GLN A 124 -9.41 2.41 -3.19
N PHE A 125 -10.37 2.28 -2.30
CA PHE A 125 -11.07 3.38 -1.65
C PHE A 125 -10.55 3.55 -0.23
N GLY A 126 -9.95 4.70 0.06
CA GLY A 126 -9.41 5.04 1.38
C GLY A 126 -10.28 6.06 2.08
N PHE A 127 -10.78 5.74 3.25
CA PHE A 127 -11.57 6.63 4.10
C PHE A 127 -10.68 7.20 5.20
N LEU A 128 -10.55 8.52 5.25
CA LEU A 128 -9.74 9.22 6.25
C LEU A 128 -10.40 9.14 7.62
N LEU A 129 -9.77 8.41 8.53
CA LEU A 129 -10.22 8.27 9.92
C LEU A 129 -9.73 9.44 10.78
N SER A 130 -8.44 9.78 10.65
CA SER A 130 -7.78 10.83 11.44
C SER A 130 -6.73 11.55 10.60
N ALA A 131 -6.63 12.86 10.77
CA ALA A 131 -5.54 13.67 10.25
C ALA A 131 -5.01 14.58 11.34
N LYS A 132 -3.72 14.47 11.65
CA LYS A 132 -3.07 15.29 12.68
C LYS A 132 -1.79 15.89 12.15
N GLU A 133 -1.58 17.17 12.46
CA GLU A 133 -0.31 17.85 12.27
C GLU A 133 0.30 18.08 13.65
N GLU A 134 1.40 17.41 13.94
CA GLU A 134 1.94 17.23 15.29
C GLU A 134 0.87 16.67 16.25
N SER A 135 0.24 17.51 17.05
CA SER A 135 -0.84 17.15 17.98
C SER A 135 -2.19 17.80 17.66
N THR A 136 -2.22 18.67 16.65
CA THR A 136 -3.43 19.41 16.25
C THR A 136 -4.24 18.60 15.24
N ASP A 137 -5.54 18.49 15.46
CA ASP A 137 -6.46 17.89 14.49
C ASP A 137 -6.62 18.84 13.29
N VAL A 138 -6.35 18.30 12.10
CA VAL A 138 -6.44 19.04 10.83
C VAL A 138 -7.31 18.30 9.81
N LYS A 139 -8.17 17.37 10.27
CA LYS A 139 -8.98 16.51 9.41
C LYS A 139 -9.85 17.29 8.43
N ASP A 140 -10.36 18.43 8.84
CA ASP A 140 -11.21 19.29 8.02
C ASP A 140 -10.51 19.90 6.80
N ALA A 141 -9.18 19.97 6.83
CA ALA A 141 -8.36 20.46 5.71
C ALA A 141 -8.10 19.38 4.63
N PHE A 142 -8.37 18.11 4.95
CA PHE A 142 -8.12 16.99 4.04
C PHE A 142 -9.41 16.39 3.48
N GLU A 143 -9.30 15.80 2.29
CA GLU A 143 -10.39 15.04 1.68
C GLU A 143 -10.63 13.74 2.45
N SER A 144 -11.91 13.44 2.70
CA SER A 144 -12.30 12.25 3.46
C SER A 144 -12.15 10.96 2.64
N LEU A 145 -12.19 11.06 1.30
CA LEU A 145 -12.08 9.92 0.39
C LEU A 145 -10.81 10.03 -0.46
N ASN A 146 -10.00 8.99 -0.42
CA ASN A 146 -8.86 8.82 -1.30
C ASN A 146 -9.12 7.61 -2.23
N VAL A 147 -9.16 7.84 -3.53
CA VAL A 147 -9.21 6.78 -4.54
C VAL A 147 -7.82 6.57 -5.10
N SER A 148 -7.35 5.34 -5.12
CA SER A 148 -6.01 4.99 -5.61
C SER A 148 -6.02 3.72 -6.46
N ILE A 149 -4.99 3.57 -7.29
CA ILE A 149 -4.72 2.35 -8.05
C ILE A 149 -3.59 1.61 -7.32
N PRO A 150 -3.86 0.46 -6.69
CA PRO A 150 -2.83 -0.44 -6.20
C PRO A 150 -2.14 -1.14 -7.37
N ILE A 151 -0.82 -1.11 -7.41
CA ILE A 151 0.02 -1.89 -8.31
C ILE A 151 1.01 -2.63 -7.44
N GLY A 152 1.04 -3.96 -7.55
CA GLY A 152 1.84 -4.74 -6.63
C GLY A 152 2.28 -6.08 -7.18
N ILE A 153 3.10 -6.70 -6.37
CA ILE A 153 3.60 -8.06 -6.57
C ILE A 153 3.48 -8.80 -5.24
N SER A 154 3.07 -10.05 -5.29
CA SER A 154 3.08 -10.91 -4.12
C SER A 154 3.72 -12.24 -4.42
N TYR A 155 4.34 -12.81 -3.40
CA TYR A 155 4.92 -14.14 -3.46
C TYR A 155 4.42 -14.99 -2.30
N GLU A 156 3.89 -16.15 -2.62
CA GLU A 156 3.32 -17.11 -1.68
C GLU A 156 4.26 -18.31 -1.53
N ILE A 157 4.58 -18.65 -0.27
CA ILE A 157 5.37 -19.82 0.12
C ILE A 157 4.53 -20.62 1.08
N SER A 158 4.04 -21.77 0.66
CA SER A 158 3.01 -22.52 1.39
C SER A 158 1.77 -21.64 1.63
N ASN A 159 1.49 -21.26 2.86
CA ASN A 159 0.38 -20.37 3.21
C ASN A 159 0.85 -18.95 3.59
N PHE A 160 2.15 -18.72 3.67
CA PHE A 160 2.68 -17.39 3.93
C PHE A 160 2.77 -16.58 2.64
N ILE A 161 2.39 -15.32 2.70
CA ILE A 161 2.46 -14.41 1.57
C ILE A 161 3.25 -13.16 1.94
N LEU A 162 4.19 -12.81 1.10
CA LEU A 162 4.85 -11.50 1.10
C LEU A 162 4.22 -10.66 -0.02
N ASP A 163 3.72 -9.49 0.32
CA ASP A 163 3.04 -8.59 -0.62
C ASP A 163 3.69 -7.21 -0.58
N ALA A 164 4.06 -6.70 -1.74
CA ALA A 164 4.60 -5.35 -1.92
C ALA A 164 3.70 -4.60 -2.91
N ARG A 165 3.12 -3.46 -2.47
CA ARG A 165 2.20 -2.63 -3.26
C ARG A 165 2.62 -1.18 -3.25
N TYR A 166 2.43 -0.53 -4.39
CA TYR A 166 2.40 0.89 -4.57
C TYR A 166 0.96 1.33 -4.81
N ASN A 167 0.44 2.18 -3.93
CA ASN A 167 -0.90 2.74 -4.06
C ASN A 167 -0.78 4.15 -4.63
N LEU A 168 -1.03 4.29 -5.92
CA LEU A 168 -1.02 5.55 -6.65
C LEU A 168 -2.33 6.29 -6.43
N SER A 169 -2.32 7.36 -5.65
CA SER A 169 -3.51 8.18 -5.40
C SER A 169 -3.94 8.95 -6.64
N LEU A 170 -5.23 8.87 -6.96
CA LEU A 170 -5.85 9.63 -8.05
C LEU A 170 -6.51 10.91 -7.53
N THR A 171 -7.02 10.89 -6.31
CA THR A 171 -7.69 12.03 -5.67
C THR A 171 -6.69 12.97 -5.01
N LYS A 172 -7.09 14.22 -4.86
CA LYS A 172 -6.33 15.22 -4.10
C LYS A 172 -6.42 14.92 -2.62
N ALA A 173 -5.37 15.20 -1.87
CA ALA A 173 -5.36 15.03 -0.43
C ALA A 173 -5.97 16.23 0.31
N ASN A 174 -5.86 17.44 -0.24
CA ASN A 174 -6.30 18.69 0.40
C ASN A 174 -7.57 19.28 -0.26
N LYS A 175 -8.52 19.76 0.55
CA LYS A 175 -9.77 20.38 0.09
C LYS A 175 -9.55 21.73 -0.62
N ASN A 176 -8.61 22.53 -0.13
CA ASN A 176 -8.38 23.91 -0.61
C ASN A 176 -7.35 24.01 -1.73
N SER A 177 -7.24 22.98 -2.57
CA SER A 177 -6.29 23.02 -3.69
C SER A 177 -6.84 23.83 -4.86
N THR A 178 -6.15 24.90 -5.21
CA THR A 178 -6.24 25.57 -6.51
C THR A 178 -5.62 24.70 -7.60
N SER A 179 -5.90 25.00 -8.87
CA SER A 179 -5.48 24.21 -10.05
C SER A 179 -3.99 23.86 -10.09
N ASP A 180 -3.15 24.69 -9.47
CA ASP A 180 -1.69 24.59 -9.52
C ASP A 180 -1.06 23.92 -8.31
N ASN A 181 -1.86 23.45 -7.34
CA ASN A 181 -1.36 22.93 -6.05
C ASN A 181 -2.07 21.62 -5.64
N LYS A 182 -1.92 20.59 -6.46
CA LYS A 182 -2.58 19.29 -6.24
C LYS A 182 -1.65 18.35 -5.48
N TRP A 183 -1.97 18.11 -4.23
CA TRP A 183 -1.27 17.14 -3.39
C TRP A 183 -1.97 15.80 -3.39
N ARG A 184 -1.20 14.73 -3.51
CA ARG A 184 -1.68 13.34 -3.43
C ARG A 184 -0.91 12.62 -2.34
N SER A 185 -1.60 11.75 -1.63
CA SER A 185 -0.99 10.91 -0.59
C SER A 185 -0.78 9.50 -1.14
N ASP A 186 0.40 9.22 -1.62
CA ASP A 186 0.78 7.90 -2.11
C ASP A 186 1.33 7.03 -0.98
N LEU A 187 1.24 5.71 -1.15
CA LEU A 187 1.68 4.74 -0.17
C LEU A 187 2.42 3.58 -0.84
N ILE A 188 3.65 3.33 -0.44
CA ILE A 188 4.32 2.05 -0.66
C ILE A 188 4.07 1.20 0.58
N GLN A 189 3.60 -0.03 0.42
CA GLN A 189 3.39 -0.96 1.54
C GLN A 189 4.08 -2.29 1.28
N ILE A 190 4.62 -2.87 2.35
CA ILE A 190 5.18 -4.23 2.37
C ILE A 190 4.53 -4.94 3.53
N THR A 191 3.83 -6.03 3.25
CA THR A 191 3.09 -6.78 4.25
C THR A 191 3.40 -8.27 4.17
N VAL A 192 3.33 -8.93 5.32
CA VAL A 192 3.34 -10.38 5.44
C VAL A 192 1.95 -10.82 5.90
N GLY A 193 1.43 -11.85 5.30
CA GLY A 193 0.15 -12.43 5.62
C GLY A 193 0.20 -13.95 5.69
N TYR A 194 -0.89 -14.53 6.13
CA TYR A 194 -1.11 -15.96 6.11
C TYR A 194 -2.47 -16.26 5.48
N LYS A 195 -2.51 -17.15 4.50
CA LYS A 195 -3.74 -17.55 3.81
C LYS A 195 -4.34 -18.78 4.48
N PHE A 196 -5.58 -18.63 4.93
CA PHE A 196 -6.45 -19.72 5.34
C PHE A 196 -7.36 -20.07 4.17
N GLU A 197 -7.39 -21.31 3.78
CA GLU A 197 -8.34 -21.85 2.80
C GLU A 197 -9.64 -22.18 3.52
N LEU A 198 -10.79 -21.81 2.92
CA LEU A 198 -12.14 -21.96 3.50
C LEU A 198 -13.02 -22.85 2.63
#